data_340cc5232b59feb413be73ce8c407da6
#
_entry.id   340cc5232b59feb413be73ce8c407da6
#
_cell.length_a   1.000
_cell.length_b   1.000
_cell.length_c   1.000
_cell.angle_alpha   90.00
_cell.angle_beta   90.00
_cell.angle_gamma   90.00
#
_symmetry.space_group_name_H-M   'P 1'
#
loop_
_entity.id
_entity.type
_entity.pdbx_description
1 polymer ?
#
loop_
_entity_poly.entity_id
_entity_poly.type
_entity_poly.pdbx_seq_one_letter_code
_entity_poly.pdbx_strand_id
1 'polypeptide(L)'
;MKEELIPIFPMRIRPLLEKEDWKGLEEIRIRIGWPVELIYGNRSMWLGNLETKIDKSMLEEMLNYITGYSAYAMEEELKQGFLTYEGGHRIGITGHATYENCDSSGAHRITSMVDIGGLNIRIAHERKGCAKEIVGYLRSGQSIYNTIFFAAPGIGKTTYLRDTIRLLSDGDVEFPGMKCCVIDERSEIAACNMGRPQNDLGKRTDILDACPKALGMRMVLRSMSPQIIAVDEIGEDEELRLLEQMRCSGVKVLGTMHAGDLQELFRNPMVTECVQKGSIERFVELSRLSNGRRTFRIYDGQGSLLWEN
;
A
#
# COMPACT_ATOMS: atom_id res chain seq x y z
N MET A 1 5.93 8.60 -13.28
CA MET A 1 5.76 9.69 -12.29
C MET A 1 5.54 11.05 -12.95
N LYS A 2 6.58 11.70 -13.54
CA LYS A 2 6.43 13.03 -14.15
C LYS A 2 5.42 13.05 -15.30
N GLU A 3 5.51 12.07 -16.20
CA GLU A 3 4.63 11.92 -17.37
C GLU A 3 3.17 11.64 -16.99
N GLU A 4 2.92 10.99 -15.88
CA GLU A 4 1.60 10.67 -15.36
C GLU A 4 0.93 11.88 -14.69
N LEU A 5 1.70 12.66 -13.93
CA LEU A 5 1.16 13.75 -13.10
C LEU A 5 1.06 15.11 -13.81
N ILE A 6 1.99 15.44 -14.70
CA ILE A 6 1.96 16.75 -15.40
C ILE A 6 0.65 17.00 -16.13
N PRO A 7 0.03 16.00 -16.83
CA PRO A 7 -1.23 16.22 -17.52
C PRO A 7 -2.41 16.64 -16.64
N ILE A 8 -2.36 16.37 -15.34
CA ILE A 8 -3.38 16.80 -14.37
C ILE A 8 -3.48 18.33 -14.31
N PHE A 9 -2.34 19.01 -14.46
CA PHE A 9 -2.25 20.46 -14.23
C PHE A 9 -2.68 21.27 -15.46
N PRO A 10 -3.28 22.46 -15.24
CA PRO A 10 -3.57 23.38 -16.32
C PRO A 10 -2.34 23.78 -17.13
N MET A 11 -2.53 24.07 -18.42
CA MET A 11 -1.44 24.36 -19.37
C MET A 11 -0.44 25.43 -18.87
N ARG A 12 -0.91 26.44 -18.12
CA ARG A 12 -0.05 27.50 -17.59
C ARG A 12 0.85 27.06 -16.44
N ILE A 13 0.52 25.96 -15.73
CA ILE A 13 1.29 25.43 -14.61
C ILE A 13 2.31 24.38 -15.07
N ARG A 14 1.98 23.60 -16.12
CA ARG A 14 2.83 22.51 -16.63
C ARG A 14 4.28 22.91 -16.88
N PRO A 15 4.59 24.03 -17.59
CA PRO A 15 5.98 24.41 -17.87
C PRO A 15 6.80 24.75 -16.61
N LEU A 16 6.14 25.13 -15.51
CA LEU A 16 6.80 25.38 -14.24
C LEU A 16 7.16 24.07 -13.57
N LEU A 17 6.22 23.11 -13.51
CA LEU A 17 6.46 21.77 -12.97
C LEU A 17 7.49 20.98 -13.77
N GLU A 18 7.54 21.17 -15.10
CA GLU A 18 8.51 20.50 -15.96
C GLU A 18 9.97 20.86 -15.66
N LYS A 19 10.21 22.05 -15.12
CA LYS A 19 11.56 22.55 -14.76
C LYS A 19 12.03 22.04 -13.41
N GLU A 20 11.11 21.56 -12.57
CA GLU A 20 11.44 21.14 -11.20
C GLU A 20 12.08 19.75 -11.16
N ASP A 21 12.85 19.53 -10.11
CA ASP A 21 13.43 18.21 -9.82
C ASP A 21 12.37 17.32 -9.14
N TRP A 22 12.01 16.24 -9.81
CA TRP A 22 11.04 15.26 -9.30
C TRP A 22 11.67 14.22 -8.38
N LYS A 23 13.00 14.22 -8.28
CA LYS A 23 13.71 13.30 -7.40
C LYS A 23 13.53 13.73 -5.94
N GLY A 24 12.88 12.85 -5.18
CA GLY A 24 12.61 13.13 -3.76
C GLY A 24 11.41 14.05 -3.51
N LEU A 25 10.64 14.41 -4.55
CA LEU A 25 9.36 15.09 -4.39
C LEU A 25 8.36 14.13 -3.75
N GLU A 26 7.81 14.48 -2.59
CA GLU A 26 6.93 13.64 -1.80
C GLU A 26 5.45 14.02 -1.94
N GLU A 27 5.17 15.36 -2.00
CA GLU A 27 3.81 15.85 -2.13
C GLU A 27 3.73 17.07 -3.05
N ILE A 28 2.60 17.21 -3.75
CA ILE A 28 2.21 18.43 -4.47
C ILE A 28 0.90 18.89 -3.86
N ARG A 29 0.89 20.07 -3.28
CA ARG A 29 -0.29 20.64 -2.62
C ARG A 29 -0.88 21.79 -3.42
N ILE A 30 -2.16 21.68 -3.69
CA ILE A 30 -2.94 22.61 -4.50
C ILE A 30 -4.05 23.16 -3.61
N ARG A 31 -4.17 24.51 -3.58
CA ARG A 31 -5.23 25.21 -2.82
C ARG A 31 -5.71 26.41 -3.62
N ILE A 32 -7.00 26.64 -3.68
CA ILE A 32 -7.57 27.84 -4.31
C ILE A 32 -6.98 29.10 -3.65
N GLY A 33 -6.57 30.05 -4.47
CA GLY A 33 -6.00 31.32 -4.04
C GLY A 33 -4.49 31.31 -3.77
N TRP A 34 -3.84 30.14 -3.88
CA TRP A 34 -2.40 30.00 -3.65
C TRP A 34 -1.67 29.39 -4.87
N PRO A 35 -0.37 29.66 -5.05
CA PRO A 35 0.47 28.89 -5.96
C PRO A 35 0.54 27.44 -5.54
N VAL A 36 0.97 26.55 -6.43
CA VAL A 36 1.25 25.15 -6.11
C VAL A 36 2.43 25.05 -5.15
N GLU A 37 2.31 24.25 -4.09
CA GLU A 37 3.37 23.95 -3.14
C GLU A 37 3.95 22.58 -3.40
N LEU A 38 5.28 22.47 -3.51
CA LEU A 38 6.04 21.24 -3.66
C LEU A 38 6.74 20.89 -2.36
N ILE A 39 6.65 19.63 -1.90
CA ILE A 39 7.23 19.18 -0.64
C ILE A 39 8.26 18.08 -0.90
N TYR A 40 9.48 18.30 -0.37
CA TYR A 40 10.64 17.42 -0.46
C TYR A 40 11.12 17.08 0.96
N GLY A 41 10.60 16.05 1.58
CA GLY A 41 10.88 15.74 2.98
C GLY A 41 10.52 16.91 3.91
N ASN A 42 11.53 17.49 4.57
CA ASN A 42 11.32 18.61 5.50
C ASN A 42 11.39 20.01 4.84
N ARG A 43 11.48 20.08 3.51
CA ARG A 43 11.52 21.35 2.77
C ARG A 43 10.30 21.50 1.90
N SER A 44 9.74 22.71 1.87
CA SER A 44 8.70 23.05 0.90
C SER A 44 9.13 24.26 0.06
N MET A 45 8.59 24.34 -1.14
CA MET A 45 8.76 25.48 -2.04
C MET A 45 7.46 25.79 -2.79
N TRP A 46 7.27 27.06 -3.11
CA TRP A 46 6.15 27.51 -3.91
C TRP A 46 6.54 27.56 -5.38
N LEU A 47 5.67 27.04 -6.24
CA LEU A 47 5.87 27.02 -7.68
C LEU A 47 5.40 28.35 -8.30
N GLY A 48 6.35 29.18 -8.71
CA GLY A 48 6.05 30.50 -9.25
C GLY A 48 5.79 31.55 -8.16
N ASN A 49 4.86 32.45 -8.43
CA ASN A 49 4.52 33.58 -7.56
C ASN A 49 2.98 33.72 -7.41
N LEU A 50 2.55 34.83 -6.81
CA LEU A 50 1.12 35.09 -6.63
C LEU A 50 0.32 35.24 -7.93
N GLU A 51 0.97 35.44 -9.09
CA GLU A 51 0.31 35.45 -10.39
C GLU A 51 -0.02 34.06 -10.91
N THR A 52 0.64 33.03 -10.34
CA THR A 52 0.41 31.60 -10.67
C THR A 52 -0.55 30.92 -9.71
N LYS A 53 -1.40 31.68 -9.01
CA LYS A 53 -2.43 31.13 -8.11
C LYS A 53 -3.39 30.21 -8.85
N ILE A 54 -3.77 29.17 -8.14
CA ILE A 54 -4.85 28.27 -8.58
C ILE A 54 -6.19 28.96 -8.31
N ASP A 55 -7.01 29.10 -9.31
CA ASP A 55 -8.39 29.52 -9.18
C ASP A 55 -9.35 28.30 -9.16
N LYS A 56 -10.64 28.56 -8.94
CA LYS A 56 -11.66 27.52 -8.85
C LYS A 56 -11.79 26.74 -10.16
N SER A 57 -11.76 27.42 -11.30
CA SER A 57 -11.88 26.78 -12.63
C SER A 57 -10.72 25.84 -12.91
N MET A 58 -9.50 26.23 -12.53
CA MET A 58 -8.32 25.38 -12.66
C MET A 58 -8.40 24.13 -11.79
N LEU A 59 -8.91 24.26 -10.56
CA LEU A 59 -9.08 23.13 -9.66
C LEU A 59 -10.16 22.17 -10.22
N GLU A 60 -11.25 22.69 -10.76
CA GLU A 60 -12.31 21.89 -11.40
C GLU A 60 -11.79 21.16 -12.65
N GLU A 61 -10.96 21.82 -13.49
CA GLU A 61 -10.28 21.18 -14.63
C GLU A 61 -9.42 20.00 -14.17
N MET A 62 -8.63 20.19 -13.11
CA MET A 62 -7.79 19.14 -12.53
C MET A 62 -8.62 17.96 -12.00
N LEU A 63 -9.70 18.23 -11.27
CA LEU A 63 -10.60 17.21 -10.75
C LEU A 63 -11.25 16.40 -11.87
N ASN A 64 -11.77 17.09 -12.90
CA ASN A 64 -12.38 16.44 -14.06
C ASN A 64 -11.37 15.52 -14.77
N TYR A 65 -10.13 15.97 -14.90
CA TYR A 65 -9.07 15.16 -15.50
C TYR A 65 -8.76 13.93 -14.67
N ILE A 66 -8.58 14.08 -13.34
CA ILE A 66 -8.28 12.99 -12.41
C ILE A 66 -9.39 11.93 -12.41
N THR A 67 -10.65 12.37 -12.44
CA THR A 67 -11.83 11.48 -12.41
C THR A 67 -12.23 10.94 -13.78
N GLY A 68 -11.47 11.24 -14.83
CA GLY A 68 -11.84 10.89 -16.21
C GLY A 68 -13.19 11.45 -16.63
N TYR A 69 -13.55 12.65 -16.14
CA TYR A 69 -14.84 13.32 -16.33
C TYR A 69 -16.05 12.55 -15.79
N SER A 70 -15.83 11.62 -14.84
CA SER A 70 -16.87 10.82 -14.21
C SER A 70 -16.66 10.71 -12.70
N ALA A 71 -17.06 11.74 -11.96
CA ALA A 71 -16.98 11.73 -10.49
C ALA A 71 -17.80 10.57 -9.87
N TYR A 72 -18.84 10.09 -10.55
CA TYR A 72 -19.67 8.98 -10.10
C TYR A 72 -18.91 7.65 -10.04
N ALA A 73 -17.98 7.43 -10.98
CA ALA A 73 -17.19 6.19 -11.00
C ALA A 73 -16.23 6.06 -9.79
N MET A 74 -15.94 7.18 -9.13
CA MET A 74 -15.02 7.25 -7.98
C MET A 74 -15.73 7.66 -6.68
N GLU A 75 -17.06 7.52 -6.62
CA GLU A 75 -17.86 7.99 -5.50
C GLU A 75 -17.42 7.39 -4.16
N GLU A 76 -17.08 6.11 -4.12
CA GLU A 76 -16.64 5.45 -2.89
C GLU A 76 -15.26 5.95 -2.43
N GLU A 77 -14.33 6.19 -3.35
CA GLU A 77 -13.02 6.76 -3.02
C GLU A 77 -13.16 8.21 -2.55
N LEU A 78 -14.03 9.00 -3.19
CA LEU A 78 -14.33 10.37 -2.77
C LEU A 78 -14.91 10.43 -1.35
N LYS A 79 -15.74 9.46 -0.97
CA LYS A 79 -16.25 9.31 0.40
C LYS A 79 -15.14 9.03 1.41
N GLN A 80 -14.05 8.38 0.99
CA GLN A 80 -12.86 8.16 1.81
C GLN A 80 -11.92 9.38 1.85
N GLY A 81 -12.21 10.43 1.05
CA GLY A 81 -11.42 11.66 1.00
C GLY A 81 -10.14 11.58 0.18
N PHE A 82 -9.92 10.52 -0.57
CA PHE A 82 -8.79 10.38 -1.49
C PHE A 82 -9.14 9.53 -2.71
N LEU A 83 -8.36 9.72 -3.76
CA LEU A 83 -8.40 8.94 -4.99
C LEU A 83 -7.04 8.28 -5.21
N THR A 84 -7.04 7.06 -5.75
CA THR A 84 -5.81 6.44 -6.28
C THR A 84 -5.68 6.81 -7.75
N TYR A 85 -4.53 7.34 -8.15
CA TYR A 85 -4.25 7.79 -9.50
C TYR A 85 -3.14 6.96 -10.16
N GLU A 86 -3.03 7.05 -11.50
CA GLU A 86 -2.00 6.37 -12.28
C GLU A 86 -0.62 6.49 -11.64
N GLY A 87 0.18 5.41 -11.65
CA GLY A 87 1.46 5.33 -10.96
C GLY A 87 1.35 5.08 -9.44
N GLY A 88 0.15 4.81 -8.92
CA GLY A 88 -0.09 4.55 -7.50
C GLY A 88 -0.08 5.79 -6.61
N HIS A 89 -0.17 6.96 -7.22
CA HIS A 89 -0.26 8.23 -6.48
C HIS A 89 -1.58 8.33 -5.73
N ARG A 90 -1.55 8.87 -4.52
CA ARG A 90 -2.77 9.16 -3.74
C ARG A 90 -3.08 10.64 -3.79
N ILE A 91 -4.30 10.98 -4.17
CA ILE A 91 -4.79 12.34 -4.25
C ILE A 91 -5.82 12.56 -3.14
N GLY A 92 -5.40 13.17 -2.05
CA GLY A 92 -6.29 13.62 -0.99
C GLY A 92 -7.10 14.85 -1.44
N ILE A 93 -8.36 14.91 -1.03
CA ILE A 93 -9.29 15.95 -1.43
C ILE A 93 -9.72 16.71 -0.18
N THR A 94 -9.77 18.03 -0.26
CA THR A 94 -10.25 18.90 0.81
C THR A 94 -11.42 19.75 0.32
N GLY A 95 -12.47 19.82 1.15
CA GLY A 95 -13.69 20.54 0.81
C GLY A 95 -14.70 20.46 1.95
N HIS A 96 -15.96 20.68 1.65
CA HIS A 96 -17.06 20.51 2.60
C HIS A 96 -17.56 19.06 2.56
N ALA A 97 -17.40 18.34 3.66
CA ALA A 97 -17.90 16.97 3.80
C ALA A 97 -19.37 16.97 4.21
N THR A 98 -20.20 16.25 3.47
CA THR A 98 -21.57 15.92 3.91
C THR A 98 -21.57 14.55 4.55
N TYR A 99 -22.37 14.36 5.57
CA TYR A 99 -22.42 13.09 6.31
C TYR A 99 -23.84 12.78 6.78
N GLU A 100 -24.10 11.52 7.05
CA GLU A 100 -25.33 11.05 7.69
C GLU A 100 -25.01 10.27 8.97
N ASN A 101 -25.98 10.21 9.86
CA ASN A 101 -25.87 9.42 11.09
C ASN A 101 -26.19 7.95 10.76
N CYS A 102 -25.26 7.06 11.03
CA CYS A 102 -25.40 5.64 10.68
C CYS A 102 -26.27 4.86 11.65
N ASP A 103 -26.30 5.28 12.94
CA ASP A 103 -27.05 4.59 13.98
C ASP A 103 -27.16 5.42 15.28
N SER A 104 -27.76 4.82 16.32
CA SER A 104 -27.89 5.40 17.66
C SER A 104 -26.57 5.48 18.44
N SER A 105 -25.46 4.98 17.91
CA SER A 105 -24.12 5.06 18.54
C SER A 105 -23.40 6.37 18.26
N GLY A 106 -23.96 7.25 17.41
CA GLY A 106 -23.35 8.52 17.01
C GLY A 106 -22.26 8.38 15.94
N ALA A 107 -22.13 7.23 15.29
CA ALA A 107 -21.24 7.06 14.16
C ALA A 107 -21.72 7.88 12.96
N HIS A 108 -20.82 8.63 12.35
CA HIS A 108 -21.08 9.42 11.15
C HIS A 108 -20.40 8.76 9.94
N ARG A 109 -21.11 8.69 8.81
CA ARG A 109 -20.56 8.25 7.54
C ARG A 109 -20.57 9.42 6.58
N ILE A 110 -19.40 9.72 5.99
CA ILE A 110 -19.30 10.72 4.93
C ILE A 110 -20.05 10.19 3.69
N THR A 111 -21.01 10.97 3.21
CA THR A 111 -21.82 10.63 2.04
C THR A 111 -21.31 11.30 0.77
N SER A 112 -20.70 12.48 0.90
CA SER A 112 -20.14 13.19 -0.25
C SER A 112 -19.12 14.24 0.19
N MET A 113 -18.33 14.72 -0.76
CA MET A 113 -17.44 15.85 -0.62
C MET A 113 -17.83 16.91 -1.65
N VAL A 114 -18.20 18.12 -1.20
CA VAL A 114 -18.61 19.24 -2.05
C VAL A 114 -17.72 20.46 -1.78
N ASP A 115 -17.85 21.50 -2.62
CA ASP A 115 -17.07 22.73 -2.51
C ASP A 115 -15.57 22.45 -2.31
N ILE A 116 -15.02 21.63 -3.20
CA ILE A 116 -13.62 21.21 -3.12
C ILE A 116 -12.72 22.44 -3.25
N GLY A 117 -11.89 22.66 -2.23
CA GLY A 117 -10.99 23.81 -2.10
C GLY A 117 -9.52 23.49 -2.33
N GLY A 118 -9.16 22.21 -2.41
CA GLY A 118 -7.78 21.81 -2.63
C GLY A 118 -7.58 20.33 -2.85
N LEU A 119 -6.37 20.00 -3.34
CA LEU A 119 -5.89 18.65 -3.58
C LEU A 119 -4.50 18.49 -2.94
N ASN A 120 -4.23 17.30 -2.43
CA ASN A 120 -2.91 16.91 -1.97
C ASN A 120 -2.47 15.63 -2.70
N ILE A 121 -1.59 15.76 -3.68
CA ILE A 121 -1.04 14.64 -4.44
C ILE A 121 0.16 14.08 -3.67
N ARG A 122 0.02 12.92 -3.06
CA ARG A 122 1.11 12.18 -2.44
C ARG A 122 1.76 11.27 -3.48
N ILE A 123 3.04 11.49 -3.70
CA ILE A 123 3.77 10.82 -4.77
C ILE A 123 4.21 9.42 -4.31
N ALA A 124 3.80 8.41 -5.05
CA ALA A 124 4.25 7.05 -4.82
C ALA A 124 5.70 6.88 -5.30
N HIS A 125 6.53 6.28 -4.47
CA HIS A 125 7.90 5.89 -4.80
C HIS A 125 8.02 4.37 -4.69
N GLU A 126 7.99 3.70 -5.82
CA GLU A 126 8.21 2.26 -5.84
C GLU A 126 9.70 1.94 -5.58
N ARG A 127 9.95 0.94 -4.73
CA ARG A 127 11.30 0.47 -4.40
C ARG A 127 11.44 -1.00 -4.75
N LYS A 128 11.94 -1.28 -5.94
CA LYS A 128 12.22 -2.64 -6.41
C LYS A 128 13.57 -3.14 -5.90
N GLY A 129 13.63 -4.45 -5.57
CA GLY A 129 14.85 -5.13 -5.15
C GLY A 129 15.18 -5.00 -3.66
N CYS A 130 14.36 -4.31 -2.87
CA CYS A 130 14.63 -4.17 -1.43
C CYS A 130 14.47 -5.50 -0.65
N ALA A 131 13.67 -6.44 -1.15
CA ALA A 131 13.44 -7.74 -0.53
C ALA A 131 14.34 -8.86 -1.11
N LYS A 132 15.27 -8.55 -2.03
CA LYS A 132 16.05 -9.57 -2.73
C LYS A 132 16.82 -10.51 -1.79
N GLU A 133 17.44 -9.98 -0.74
CA GLU A 133 18.15 -10.79 0.26
C GLU A 133 17.18 -11.60 1.11
N ILE A 134 16.03 -11.01 1.49
CA ILE A 134 15.02 -11.65 2.32
C ILE A 134 14.46 -12.90 1.63
N VAL A 135 14.12 -12.82 0.35
CA VAL A 135 13.48 -13.91 -0.41
C VAL A 135 14.28 -15.21 -0.34
N GLY A 136 15.61 -15.15 -0.31
CA GLY A 136 16.46 -16.34 -0.16
C GLY A 136 16.18 -17.14 1.11
N TYR A 137 15.89 -16.45 2.22
CA TYR A 137 15.58 -17.07 3.52
C TYR A 137 14.12 -17.51 3.64
N LEU A 138 13.25 -17.04 2.76
CA LEU A 138 11.85 -17.45 2.73
C LEU A 138 11.62 -18.71 1.89
N ARG A 139 12.53 -19.09 1.00
CA ARG A 139 12.41 -20.26 0.15
C ARG A 139 12.58 -21.56 0.92
N SER A 140 11.78 -22.57 0.56
CA SER A 140 11.82 -23.92 1.09
C SER A 140 11.63 -24.92 -0.06
N GLY A 141 12.71 -25.36 -0.69
CA GLY A 141 12.66 -26.16 -1.93
C GLY A 141 11.97 -25.39 -3.05
N GLN A 142 10.90 -25.95 -3.59
CA GLN A 142 10.06 -25.32 -4.63
C GLN A 142 8.87 -24.52 -4.04
N SER A 143 8.89 -24.25 -2.75
CA SER A 143 7.85 -23.53 -2.01
C SER A 143 8.48 -22.45 -1.14
N ILE A 144 7.69 -21.84 -0.28
CA ILE A 144 8.15 -20.87 0.71
C ILE A 144 7.68 -21.23 2.12
N TYR A 145 8.24 -20.58 3.13
CA TYR A 145 7.72 -20.57 4.49
C TYR A 145 6.60 -19.55 4.65
N ASN A 146 5.58 -19.87 5.45
CA ASN A 146 4.59 -18.89 5.89
C ASN A 146 5.28 -17.79 6.68
N THR A 147 5.22 -16.56 6.21
CA THR A 147 6.07 -15.48 6.71
C THR A 147 5.27 -14.25 7.10
N ILE A 148 5.61 -13.70 8.26
CA ILE A 148 5.08 -12.43 8.77
C ILE A 148 6.19 -11.38 8.81
N PHE A 149 6.00 -10.28 8.11
CA PHE A 149 6.82 -9.06 8.23
C PHE A 149 6.27 -8.20 9.35
N PHE A 150 7.12 -7.76 10.25
CA PHE A 150 6.66 -6.89 11.33
C PHE A 150 7.60 -5.70 11.56
N ALA A 151 7.03 -4.60 11.98
CA ALA A 151 7.72 -3.37 12.37
C ALA A 151 6.75 -2.38 12.98
N ALA A 152 7.27 -1.32 13.58
CA ALA A 152 6.51 -0.12 13.90
C ALA A 152 5.90 0.53 12.63
N PRO A 153 4.86 1.37 12.77
CA PRO A 153 4.28 2.11 11.64
C PRO A 153 5.33 2.93 10.86
N GLY A 154 5.16 3.02 9.53
CA GLY A 154 6.02 3.87 8.68
C GLY A 154 7.40 3.32 8.33
N ILE A 155 7.81 2.16 8.84
CA ILE A 155 9.12 1.55 8.53
C ILE A 155 9.17 0.99 7.10
N GLY A 156 8.03 0.60 6.53
CA GLY A 156 7.93 0.15 5.14
C GLY A 156 7.56 -1.31 4.96
N LYS A 157 6.81 -1.92 5.89
CA LYS A 157 6.31 -3.29 5.81
C LYS A 157 5.67 -3.61 4.46
N THR A 158 4.69 -2.81 4.05
CA THR A 158 3.99 -2.96 2.76
C THR A 158 4.93 -2.89 1.56
N THR A 159 5.99 -2.06 1.64
CA THR A 159 7.01 -1.96 0.57
C THR A 159 7.81 -3.26 0.43
N TYR A 160 8.23 -3.85 1.55
CA TYR A 160 8.96 -5.12 1.54
C TYR A 160 8.07 -6.30 1.17
N LEU A 161 6.83 -6.33 1.67
CA LEU A 161 5.83 -7.32 1.27
C LEU A 161 5.60 -7.29 -0.23
N ARG A 162 5.37 -6.11 -0.81
CA ARG A 162 5.17 -5.90 -2.26
C ARG A 162 6.32 -6.43 -3.09
N ASP A 163 7.55 -6.06 -2.77
CA ASP A 163 8.73 -6.51 -3.52
C ASP A 163 8.99 -8.01 -3.35
N THR A 164 8.66 -8.58 -2.17
CA THR A 164 8.69 -10.02 -1.93
C THR A 164 7.70 -10.75 -2.83
N ILE A 165 6.45 -10.28 -2.91
CA ILE A 165 5.42 -10.84 -3.78
C ILE A 165 5.89 -10.81 -5.24
N ARG A 166 6.41 -9.67 -5.70
CA ARG A 166 6.92 -9.51 -7.06
C ARG A 166 8.01 -10.53 -7.38
N LEU A 167 9.01 -10.66 -6.50
CA LEU A 167 10.14 -11.59 -6.70
C LEU A 167 9.69 -13.04 -6.69
N LEU A 168 8.76 -13.42 -5.82
CA LEU A 168 8.23 -14.78 -5.76
C LEU A 168 7.28 -15.09 -6.93
N SER A 169 6.53 -14.11 -7.40
CA SER A 169 5.65 -14.23 -8.56
C SER A 169 6.43 -14.37 -9.86
N ASP A 170 7.47 -13.57 -10.06
CA ASP A 170 8.31 -13.64 -11.24
C ASP A 170 9.20 -14.89 -11.24
N GLY A 171 9.74 -15.25 -10.07
CA GLY A 171 10.74 -16.29 -9.94
C GLY A 171 12.09 -15.88 -10.53
N ASP A 172 13.00 -16.83 -10.58
CA ASP A 172 14.31 -16.70 -11.21
C ASP A 172 14.75 -18.05 -11.85
N VAL A 173 16.02 -18.16 -12.22
CA VAL A 173 16.57 -19.37 -12.89
C VAL A 173 16.47 -20.62 -11.99
N GLU A 174 16.59 -20.46 -10.68
CA GLU A 174 16.61 -21.57 -9.71
C GLU A 174 15.25 -21.81 -9.07
N PHE A 175 14.38 -20.81 -9.06
CA PHE A 175 13.09 -20.85 -8.41
C PHE A 175 11.98 -20.42 -9.36
N PRO A 176 11.10 -21.34 -9.77
CA PRO A 176 10.00 -21.02 -10.67
C PRO A 176 9.03 -20.05 -9.98
N GLY A 177 8.52 -19.08 -10.74
CA GLY A 177 7.56 -18.13 -10.20
C GLY A 177 6.27 -18.82 -9.71
N MET A 178 5.74 -18.35 -8.59
CA MET A 178 4.56 -18.89 -7.93
C MET A 178 3.30 -18.08 -8.24
N LYS A 179 2.15 -18.75 -8.26
CA LYS A 179 0.84 -18.07 -8.36
C LYS A 179 0.52 -17.38 -7.04
N CYS A 180 0.53 -16.05 -7.06
CA CYS A 180 0.23 -15.22 -5.91
C CYS A 180 -1.18 -14.65 -6.02
N CYS A 181 -1.86 -14.49 -4.91
CA CYS A 181 -3.06 -13.67 -4.82
C CYS A 181 -2.91 -12.69 -3.68
N VAL A 182 -3.12 -11.41 -3.97
CA VAL A 182 -3.07 -10.31 -3.00
C VAL A 182 -4.49 -9.93 -2.62
N ILE A 183 -4.75 -9.85 -1.32
CA ILE A 183 -5.97 -9.26 -0.79
C ILE A 183 -5.57 -7.90 -0.21
N ASP A 184 -5.98 -6.85 -0.92
CA ASP A 184 -5.57 -5.47 -0.66
C ASP A 184 -6.76 -4.64 -0.19
N GLU A 185 -7.05 -4.71 1.10
CA GLU A 185 -8.23 -4.07 1.69
C GLU A 185 -8.21 -2.54 1.57
N ARG A 186 -7.01 -1.95 1.60
CA ARG A 186 -6.82 -0.49 1.59
C ARG A 186 -6.18 0.04 0.32
N SER A 187 -6.07 -0.78 -0.72
CA SER A 187 -5.36 -0.44 -1.96
C SER A 187 -3.93 0.09 -1.70
N GLU A 188 -3.22 -0.50 -0.72
CA GLU A 188 -1.86 -0.07 -0.35
C GLU A 188 -0.77 -0.94 -0.95
N ILE A 189 -1.05 -2.22 -1.21
CA ILE A 189 -0.09 -3.14 -1.82
C ILE A 189 -0.02 -2.90 -3.33
N ALA A 190 -1.14 -3.03 -4.01
CA ALA A 190 -1.26 -2.94 -5.46
C ALA A 190 -1.49 -1.51 -5.95
N ALA A 191 -2.10 -0.66 -5.11
CA ALA A 191 -2.55 0.68 -5.45
C ALA A 191 -3.39 0.65 -6.75
N CYS A 192 -4.43 -0.18 -6.79
CA CYS A 192 -5.24 -0.35 -7.98
C CYS A 192 -5.92 0.95 -8.38
N ASN A 193 -5.93 1.21 -9.69
CA ASN A 193 -6.73 2.25 -10.31
C ASN A 193 -7.58 1.59 -11.39
N MET A 194 -8.91 1.74 -11.29
CA MET A 194 -9.88 1.13 -12.22
C MET A 194 -9.63 -0.39 -12.43
N GLY A 195 -9.34 -1.12 -11.34
CA GLY A 195 -9.07 -2.56 -11.35
C GLY A 195 -7.68 -2.96 -11.88
N ARG A 196 -6.80 -2.01 -12.17
CA ARG A 196 -5.44 -2.28 -12.62
C ARG A 196 -4.43 -1.93 -11.54
N PRO A 197 -3.51 -2.85 -11.18
CA PRO A 197 -2.43 -2.55 -10.24
C PRO A 197 -1.51 -1.49 -10.83
N GLN A 198 -1.13 -0.52 -10.02
CA GLN A 198 -0.18 0.53 -10.38
C GLN A 198 1.23 0.18 -9.90
N ASN A 199 1.35 -0.68 -8.88
CA ASN A 199 2.61 -1.23 -8.43
C ASN A 199 2.89 -2.56 -9.15
N ASP A 200 4.17 -2.84 -9.39
CA ASP A 200 4.63 -4.10 -9.95
C ASP A 200 4.63 -5.19 -8.88
N LEU A 201 3.74 -6.16 -9.02
CA LEU A 201 3.58 -7.32 -8.13
C LEU A 201 4.02 -8.64 -8.78
N GLY A 202 4.63 -8.57 -9.97
CA GLY A 202 5.07 -9.72 -10.74
C GLY A 202 3.96 -10.34 -11.61
N LYS A 203 4.40 -11.18 -12.55
CA LYS A 203 3.59 -11.65 -13.69
C LYS A 203 2.51 -12.66 -13.33
N ARG A 204 2.59 -13.31 -12.15
CA ARG A 204 1.68 -14.37 -11.70
C ARG A 204 0.89 -13.96 -10.47
N THR A 205 0.60 -12.66 -10.32
CA THR A 205 -0.12 -12.12 -9.18
C THR A 205 -1.50 -11.63 -9.60
N ASP A 206 -2.52 -12.21 -9.00
CA ASP A 206 -3.90 -11.76 -9.07
C ASP A 206 -4.21 -10.88 -7.85
N ILE A 207 -5.08 -9.88 -8.01
CA ILE A 207 -5.36 -8.91 -6.95
C ILE A 207 -6.86 -8.85 -6.69
N LEU A 208 -7.21 -8.93 -5.43
CA LEU A 208 -8.55 -8.65 -4.92
C LEU A 208 -8.48 -7.34 -4.13
N ASP A 209 -8.86 -6.26 -4.80
CA ASP A 209 -8.76 -4.89 -4.31
C ASP A 209 -10.00 -4.46 -3.53
N ALA A 210 -9.83 -3.55 -2.55
CA ALA A 210 -10.89 -2.99 -1.72
C ALA A 210 -11.78 -4.07 -1.05
N CYS A 211 -11.21 -5.22 -0.71
CA CYS A 211 -11.92 -6.35 -0.14
C CYS A 211 -11.49 -6.60 1.32
N PRO A 212 -12.44 -6.77 2.27
CA PRO A 212 -12.11 -7.16 3.64
C PRO A 212 -11.29 -8.46 3.66
N LYS A 213 -10.20 -8.46 4.41
CA LYS A 213 -9.17 -9.52 4.39
C LYS A 213 -9.75 -10.91 4.61
N ALA A 214 -10.50 -11.12 5.70
CA ALA A 214 -11.06 -12.42 6.04
C ALA A 214 -12.01 -12.96 4.95
N LEU A 215 -12.83 -12.08 4.34
CA LEU A 215 -13.70 -12.43 3.23
C LEU A 215 -12.88 -12.80 1.98
N GLY A 216 -11.91 -11.95 1.63
CA GLY A 216 -11.05 -12.15 0.48
C GLY A 216 -10.24 -13.44 0.57
N MET A 217 -9.65 -13.74 1.73
CA MET A 217 -8.90 -14.98 1.96
C MET A 217 -9.75 -16.23 1.68
N ARG A 218 -11.00 -16.27 2.18
CA ARG A 218 -11.92 -17.38 1.92
C ARG A 218 -12.33 -17.49 0.46
N MET A 219 -12.56 -16.36 -0.19
CA MET A 219 -12.98 -16.31 -1.59
C MET A 219 -11.88 -16.80 -2.52
N VAL A 220 -10.68 -16.29 -2.34
CA VAL A 220 -9.49 -16.60 -3.16
C VAL A 220 -9.11 -18.08 -3.04
N LEU A 221 -9.14 -18.63 -1.82
CA LEU A 221 -8.86 -20.04 -1.57
C LEU A 221 -9.75 -20.98 -2.38
N ARG A 222 -11.02 -20.61 -2.58
CA ARG A 222 -12.01 -21.44 -3.29
C ARG A 222 -11.99 -21.24 -4.81
N SER A 223 -11.61 -20.05 -5.28
CA SER A 223 -11.82 -19.65 -6.68
C SER A 223 -10.54 -19.55 -7.51
N MET A 224 -9.38 -19.24 -6.90
CA MET A 224 -8.19 -18.85 -7.64
C MET A 224 -7.05 -19.88 -7.61
N SER A 225 -7.15 -20.94 -6.77
CA SER A 225 -6.09 -21.95 -6.58
C SER A 225 -4.69 -21.33 -6.42
N PRO A 226 -4.50 -20.38 -5.50
CA PRO A 226 -3.21 -19.71 -5.31
C PRO A 226 -2.21 -20.66 -4.66
N GLN A 227 -0.92 -20.41 -4.90
CA GLN A 227 0.16 -21.03 -4.13
C GLN A 227 0.57 -20.15 -2.96
N ILE A 228 0.41 -18.82 -3.11
CA ILE A 228 0.67 -17.81 -2.08
C ILE A 228 -0.54 -16.90 -1.99
N ILE A 229 -0.98 -16.62 -0.76
CA ILE A 229 -1.88 -15.52 -0.44
C ILE A 229 -1.09 -14.46 0.33
N ALA A 230 -1.20 -13.21 -0.10
CA ALA A 230 -0.55 -12.10 0.56
C ALA A 230 -1.59 -11.10 1.08
N VAL A 231 -1.42 -10.66 2.32
CA VAL A 231 -2.31 -9.71 3.00
C VAL A 231 -1.49 -8.71 3.82
N ASP A 232 -1.94 -7.47 3.88
CA ASP A 232 -1.33 -6.46 4.73
C ASP A 232 -2.10 -6.33 6.07
N GLU A 233 -1.38 -6.01 7.14
CA GLU A 233 -1.91 -5.72 8.48
C GLU A 233 -2.83 -6.80 9.07
N ILE A 234 -2.33 -8.04 9.17
CA ILE A 234 -3.02 -9.11 9.91
C ILE A 234 -3.05 -8.72 11.39
N GLY A 235 -4.24 -8.67 11.99
CA GLY A 235 -4.39 -8.25 13.39
C GLY A 235 -5.61 -8.83 14.10
N GLU A 236 -6.61 -9.26 13.35
CA GLU A 236 -7.84 -9.82 13.92
C GLU A 236 -7.74 -11.32 14.15
N ASP A 237 -8.37 -11.81 15.21
CA ASP A 237 -8.40 -13.23 15.55
C ASP A 237 -8.96 -14.10 14.42
N GLU A 238 -9.92 -13.59 13.67
CA GLU A 238 -10.48 -14.28 12.51
C GLU A 238 -9.45 -14.49 11.40
N GLU A 239 -8.66 -13.47 11.12
CA GLU A 239 -7.57 -13.53 10.13
C GLU A 239 -6.50 -14.54 10.54
N LEU A 240 -6.10 -14.53 11.81
CA LEU A 240 -5.14 -15.50 12.35
C LEU A 240 -5.65 -16.94 12.28
N ARG A 241 -6.95 -17.18 12.54
CA ARG A 241 -7.56 -18.53 12.36
C ARG A 241 -7.57 -18.97 10.90
N LEU A 242 -7.69 -18.03 9.94
CA LEU A 242 -7.63 -18.35 8.52
C LEU A 242 -6.25 -18.82 8.07
N LEU A 243 -5.15 -18.40 8.74
CA LEU A 243 -3.80 -18.91 8.46
C LEU A 243 -3.74 -20.45 8.60
N GLU A 244 -4.42 -21.00 9.59
CA GLU A 244 -4.51 -22.45 9.76
C GLU A 244 -5.24 -23.14 8.60
N GLN A 245 -6.33 -22.54 8.11
CA GLN A 245 -7.05 -23.08 6.94
C GLN A 245 -6.19 -23.04 5.67
N MET A 246 -5.42 -21.95 5.46
CA MET A 246 -4.48 -21.83 4.35
C MET A 246 -3.42 -22.93 4.43
N ARG A 247 -2.80 -23.11 5.62
CA ARG A 247 -1.83 -24.16 5.85
C ARG A 247 -2.37 -25.55 5.54
N CYS A 248 -3.58 -25.88 6.04
CA CYS A 248 -4.23 -27.16 5.78
C CYS A 248 -4.57 -27.38 4.30
N SER A 249 -4.76 -26.28 3.55
CA SER A 249 -5.01 -26.32 2.10
C SER A 249 -3.74 -26.32 1.26
N GLY A 250 -2.56 -26.31 1.89
CA GLY A 250 -1.26 -26.27 1.22
C GLY A 250 -0.92 -24.90 0.61
N VAL A 251 -1.67 -23.86 0.94
CA VAL A 251 -1.43 -22.49 0.47
C VAL A 251 -0.54 -21.78 1.46
N LYS A 252 0.48 -21.09 0.95
CA LYS A 252 1.40 -20.30 1.75
C LYS A 252 0.89 -18.88 1.96
N VAL A 253 1.27 -18.29 3.09
CA VAL A 253 0.84 -16.93 3.45
C VAL A 253 2.05 -16.02 3.64
N LEU A 254 1.94 -14.84 3.06
CA LEU A 254 2.80 -13.68 3.34
C LEU A 254 1.91 -12.60 3.97
N GLY A 255 2.29 -12.13 5.14
CA GLY A 255 1.51 -11.09 5.83
C GLY A 255 2.38 -10.06 6.50
N THR A 256 1.75 -8.95 6.93
CA THR A 256 2.40 -7.98 7.81
C THR A 256 1.64 -7.87 9.13
N MET A 257 2.35 -7.48 10.19
CA MET A 257 1.79 -7.18 11.51
C MET A 257 2.46 -5.94 12.10
N HIS A 258 1.75 -5.24 12.96
CA HIS A 258 2.34 -4.16 13.76
C HIS A 258 2.92 -4.74 15.05
N ALA A 259 4.21 -4.57 15.25
CA ALA A 259 4.88 -4.80 16.53
C ALA A 259 6.21 -4.06 16.56
N GLY A 260 6.64 -3.64 17.73
CA GLY A 260 7.95 -3.02 17.94
C GLY A 260 9.10 -4.03 17.98
N ASP A 261 8.83 -5.23 18.45
CA ASP A 261 9.78 -6.34 18.54
C ASP A 261 9.08 -7.70 18.48
N LEU A 262 9.89 -8.78 18.41
CA LEU A 262 9.38 -10.15 18.35
C LEU A 262 8.66 -10.58 19.65
N GLN A 263 9.08 -10.04 20.81
CA GLN A 263 8.45 -10.36 22.08
C GLN A 263 7.03 -9.80 22.17
N GLU A 264 6.81 -8.62 21.60
CA GLU A 264 5.47 -8.04 21.48
C GLU A 264 4.55 -8.92 20.64
N LEU A 265 5.03 -9.46 19.50
CA LEU A 265 4.25 -10.42 18.72
C LEU A 265 3.85 -11.65 19.53
N PHE A 266 4.77 -12.24 20.26
CA PHE A 266 4.49 -13.44 21.05
C PHE A 266 3.62 -13.19 22.30
N ARG A 267 3.38 -11.95 22.70
CA ARG A 267 2.37 -11.63 23.72
C ARG A 267 0.94 -11.87 23.25
N ASN A 268 0.72 -11.88 21.93
CA ASN A 268 -0.57 -12.26 21.37
C ASN A 268 -0.72 -13.80 21.39
N PRO A 269 -1.67 -14.35 22.18
CA PRO A 269 -1.86 -15.80 22.31
C PRO A 269 -2.16 -16.48 20.97
N MET A 270 -2.90 -15.79 20.07
CA MET A 270 -3.25 -16.33 18.75
C MET A 270 -2.02 -16.45 17.85
N VAL A 271 -1.08 -15.50 17.91
CA VAL A 271 0.19 -15.61 17.17
C VAL A 271 0.97 -16.82 17.69
N THR A 272 1.07 -16.99 19.01
CA THR A 272 1.74 -18.14 19.63
C THR A 272 1.10 -19.46 19.21
N GLU A 273 -0.23 -19.53 19.16
CA GLU A 273 -0.95 -20.70 18.67
C GLU A 273 -0.66 -20.98 17.18
N CYS A 274 -0.66 -19.95 16.33
CA CYS A 274 -0.30 -20.08 14.91
C CYS A 274 1.13 -20.62 14.72
N VAL A 275 2.07 -20.18 15.54
CA VAL A 275 3.44 -20.69 15.55
C VAL A 275 3.49 -22.17 15.94
N GLN A 276 2.84 -22.54 17.04
CA GLN A 276 2.80 -23.93 17.52
C GLN A 276 2.21 -24.89 16.50
N LYS A 277 1.21 -24.43 15.73
CA LYS A 277 0.58 -25.20 14.65
C LYS A 277 1.37 -25.18 13.33
N GLY A 278 2.44 -24.39 13.24
CA GLY A 278 3.21 -24.20 12.00
C GLY A 278 2.50 -23.37 10.95
N SER A 279 1.51 -22.58 11.34
CA SER A 279 0.82 -21.64 10.44
C SER A 279 1.63 -20.36 10.20
N ILE A 280 2.62 -20.07 11.07
CA ILE A 280 3.65 -19.07 10.88
C ILE A 280 5.00 -19.76 11.06
N GLU A 281 5.86 -19.68 10.05
CA GLU A 281 7.13 -20.42 10.00
C GLU A 281 8.36 -19.48 10.00
N ARG A 282 8.16 -18.22 9.64
CA ARG A 282 9.20 -17.18 9.58
C ARG A 282 8.69 -15.83 10.04
N PHE A 283 9.57 -15.06 10.66
CA PHE A 283 9.35 -13.67 10.99
C PHE A 283 10.45 -12.82 10.36
N VAL A 284 10.07 -11.68 9.78
CA VAL A 284 10.99 -10.68 9.25
C VAL A 284 10.74 -9.36 9.98
N GLU A 285 11.65 -9.03 10.89
CA GLU A 285 11.67 -7.74 11.58
C GLU A 285 12.28 -6.68 10.66
N LEU A 286 11.58 -5.60 10.45
CA LEU A 286 12.11 -4.45 9.72
C LEU A 286 12.38 -3.30 10.67
N SER A 287 13.52 -2.66 10.53
CA SER A 287 13.91 -1.51 11.34
C SER A 287 14.58 -0.42 10.50
N ARG A 288 14.74 0.75 11.10
CA ARG A 288 15.40 1.89 10.48
C ARG A 288 16.40 2.49 11.45
N LEU A 289 17.66 2.52 11.03
CA LEU A 289 18.72 3.14 11.81
C LEU A 289 18.58 4.67 11.84
N SER A 290 19.24 5.32 12.78
CA SER A 290 19.27 6.79 12.94
C SER A 290 19.76 7.54 11.69
N ASN A 291 20.60 6.90 10.88
CA ASN A 291 21.08 7.43 9.60
C ASN A 291 20.07 7.25 8.44
N GLY A 292 18.87 6.70 8.72
CA GLY A 292 17.82 6.46 7.74
C GLY A 292 17.96 5.16 6.95
N ARG A 293 19.05 4.38 7.13
CA ARG A 293 19.23 3.07 6.51
C ARG A 293 18.22 2.09 7.07
N ARG A 294 17.58 1.31 6.21
CA ARG A 294 16.69 0.21 6.60
C ARG A 294 17.54 -1.04 6.83
N THR A 295 17.21 -1.77 7.88
CA THR A 295 17.80 -3.06 8.24
C THR A 295 16.71 -4.07 8.49
N PHE A 296 17.05 -5.35 8.49
CA PHE A 296 16.09 -6.41 8.80
C PHE A 296 16.78 -7.58 9.53
N ARG A 297 15.99 -8.28 10.31
CA ARG A 297 16.35 -9.54 10.96
C ARG A 297 15.35 -10.60 10.55
N ILE A 298 15.84 -11.83 10.39
CA ILE A 298 15.00 -12.97 10.03
C ILE A 298 15.09 -13.99 11.13
N TYR A 299 13.93 -14.44 11.59
CA TYR A 299 13.79 -15.45 12.62
C TYR A 299 13.02 -16.66 12.09
N ASP A 300 13.30 -17.84 12.67
CA ASP A 300 12.44 -18.99 12.50
C ASP A 300 11.12 -18.82 13.28
N GLY A 301 10.19 -19.79 13.12
CA GLY A 301 8.91 -19.76 13.82
C GLY A 301 9.05 -19.82 15.35
N GLN A 302 10.17 -20.31 15.88
CA GLN A 302 10.43 -20.37 17.33
C GLN A 302 11.10 -19.09 17.87
N GLY A 303 11.37 -18.13 17.00
CA GLY A 303 12.03 -16.88 17.38
C GLY A 303 13.55 -16.94 17.42
N SER A 304 14.16 -18.02 16.90
CA SER A 304 15.61 -18.10 16.79
C SER A 304 16.09 -17.26 15.61
N LEU A 305 17.10 -16.41 15.83
CA LEU A 305 17.67 -15.56 14.79
C LEU A 305 18.37 -16.40 13.72
N LEU A 306 17.96 -16.24 12.48
CA LEU A 306 18.57 -16.89 11.32
C LEU A 306 19.55 -15.97 10.60
N TRP A 307 19.24 -14.67 10.57
CA TRP A 307 20.04 -13.69 9.85
C TRP A 307 19.76 -12.24 10.30
N GLU A 308 20.79 -11.37 10.22
CA GLU A 308 20.73 -9.93 10.51
C GLU A 308 21.68 -9.17 9.58
N ASN A 309 21.24 -7.98 9.05
CA ASN A 309 22.10 -7.07 8.24
C ASN A 309 22.39 -5.73 8.89
#